data_35e3eebcd5736dce2a9a11e778c261b3
#
_entry.id   35e3eebcd5736dce2a9a11e778c261b3
#
_cell.length_a   1.000
_cell.length_b   1.000
_cell.length_c   1.000
_cell.angle_alpha   90.00
_cell.angle_beta   90.00
_cell.angle_gamma   90.00
#
_symmetry.space_group_name_H-M   'P 1'
#
loop_
_entity.id
_entity.type
_entity.pdbx_description
1 polymer ?
#
loop_
_entity_poly.entity_id
_entity_poly.type
_entity_poly.pdbx_seq_one_letter_code
_entity_poly.pdbx_strand_id
1 'polypeptide(L)'
;LEIRTVVVGILSARGRDLMEVQGRQVECEYFIPNLHYWVTESLLYPFLGGDSVGTPAPGRMLPSINLILPYYYPRHYVGTTDAAIRDLSRTALENTLSILHALEQAHQEQFSTALTLRRLGEALYRPRLPDRGRSLRYDLSLPASACLEDDLLRLDRIRMRGGMIHGA
;
A
#
# COMPACT_ATOMS: atom_id res chain seq x y z
N LEU A 1 -17.26 2.22 -32.62
CA LEU A 1 -18.22 2.36 -31.53
C LEU A 1 -17.79 3.54 -30.67
N GLU A 2 -18.59 4.61 -30.61
CA GLU A 2 -18.30 5.79 -29.81
C GLU A 2 -19.03 5.66 -28.46
N ILE A 3 -18.27 5.51 -27.36
CA ILE A 3 -18.85 5.44 -26.01
C ILE A 3 -19.09 6.88 -25.57
N ARG A 4 -20.36 7.29 -25.43
CA ARG A 4 -20.75 8.65 -25.01
C ARG A 4 -21.06 8.76 -23.52
N THR A 5 -21.53 7.69 -22.91
CA THR A 5 -21.89 7.65 -21.48
C THR A 5 -21.10 6.59 -20.74
N VAL A 6 -20.54 6.97 -19.61
CA VAL A 6 -19.81 6.08 -18.68
C VAL A 6 -20.56 6.05 -17.36
N VAL A 7 -20.87 4.87 -16.87
CA VAL A 7 -21.51 4.67 -15.56
C VAL A 7 -20.47 4.12 -14.60
N VAL A 8 -20.33 4.78 -13.44
CA VAL A 8 -19.36 4.39 -12.39
C VAL A 8 -20.02 4.35 -11.02
N GLY A 9 -19.58 3.46 -10.14
CA GLY A 9 -20.08 3.42 -8.77
C GLY A 9 -19.65 4.65 -7.96
N ILE A 10 -18.38 5.05 -8.08
CA ILE A 10 -17.81 6.19 -7.35
C ILE A 10 -17.08 7.10 -8.32
N LEU A 11 -17.34 8.41 -8.25
CA LEU A 11 -16.74 9.43 -9.10
C LEU A 11 -16.14 10.55 -8.24
N SER A 12 -14.89 10.92 -8.54
CA SER A 12 -14.28 12.15 -7.99
C SER A 12 -14.49 13.35 -8.91
N ALA A 13 -14.37 14.57 -8.37
CA ALA A 13 -14.41 15.78 -9.20
C ALA A 13 -13.40 15.73 -10.34
N ARG A 14 -12.16 15.35 -10.05
CA ARG A 14 -11.11 15.20 -11.07
C ARG A 14 -11.46 14.14 -12.12
N GLY A 15 -12.09 13.03 -11.70
CA GLY A 15 -12.55 12.00 -12.64
C GLY A 15 -13.63 12.52 -13.56
N ARG A 16 -14.59 13.28 -13.04
CA ARG A 16 -15.63 13.95 -13.82
C ARG A 16 -15.03 14.92 -14.85
N ASP A 17 -14.19 15.85 -14.39
CA ASP A 17 -13.56 16.86 -15.23
C ASP A 17 -12.78 16.21 -16.39
N LEU A 18 -12.10 15.10 -16.12
CA LEU A 18 -11.33 14.35 -17.12
C LEU A 18 -12.23 13.71 -18.20
N MET A 19 -13.41 13.20 -17.80
CA MET A 19 -14.39 12.65 -18.73
C MET A 19 -15.08 13.74 -19.54
N GLU A 20 -15.43 14.86 -18.91
CA GLU A 20 -16.04 16.02 -19.60
C GLU A 20 -15.11 16.59 -20.67
N VAL A 21 -13.79 16.71 -20.39
CA VAL A 21 -12.77 17.13 -21.36
C VAL A 21 -12.70 16.16 -22.55
N GLN A 22 -12.99 14.88 -22.34
CA GLN A 22 -13.06 13.87 -23.40
C GLN A 22 -14.42 13.84 -24.13
N GLY A 23 -15.34 14.76 -23.82
CA GLY A 23 -16.67 14.82 -24.41
C GLY A 23 -17.60 13.68 -23.96
N ARG A 24 -17.34 13.05 -22.83
CA ARG A 24 -18.11 11.95 -22.30
C ARG A 24 -19.01 12.41 -21.17
N GLN A 25 -20.24 11.91 -21.16
CA GLN A 25 -21.13 12.04 -20.02
C GLN A 25 -20.83 10.95 -18.99
N VAL A 26 -20.86 11.32 -17.69
CA VAL A 26 -20.62 10.36 -16.60
C VAL A 26 -21.78 10.38 -15.65
N GLU A 27 -22.32 9.20 -15.37
CA GLU A 27 -23.31 8.96 -14.33
C GLU A 27 -22.65 8.17 -13.19
N CYS A 28 -22.93 8.55 -11.94
CA CYS A 28 -22.37 7.87 -10.77
C CYS A 28 -23.39 7.73 -9.66
N GLU A 29 -23.22 6.67 -8.86
CA GLU A 29 -24.03 6.47 -7.65
C GLU A 29 -23.53 7.38 -6.51
N TYR A 30 -22.20 7.48 -6.35
CA TYR A 30 -21.58 8.30 -5.32
C TYR A 30 -20.60 9.30 -5.94
N PHE A 31 -20.82 10.58 -5.70
CA PHE A 31 -19.92 11.66 -6.07
C PHE A 31 -19.12 12.14 -4.87
N ILE A 32 -17.77 12.05 -4.95
CA ILE A 32 -16.87 12.52 -3.90
C ILE A 32 -16.05 13.70 -4.43
N PRO A 33 -16.49 14.94 -4.18
CA PRO A 33 -15.84 16.13 -4.75
C PRO A 33 -14.40 16.30 -4.27
N ASN A 34 -14.13 15.97 -3.01
CA ASN A 34 -12.82 16.15 -2.38
C ASN A 34 -12.13 14.82 -2.09
N LEU A 35 -12.01 13.97 -3.12
CA LEU A 35 -11.26 12.71 -2.98
C LEU A 35 -9.77 13.00 -2.86
N HIS A 36 -9.21 12.82 -1.67
CA HIS A 36 -7.78 13.02 -1.41
C HIS A 36 -6.94 11.79 -1.77
N TYR A 37 -7.45 10.59 -1.47
CA TYR A 37 -6.75 9.33 -1.72
C TYR A 37 -7.71 8.27 -2.21
N TRP A 38 -7.24 7.46 -3.14
CA TRP A 38 -7.84 6.21 -3.52
C TRP A 38 -6.80 5.10 -3.33
N VAL A 39 -7.10 4.13 -2.49
CA VAL A 39 -6.20 3.01 -2.21
C VAL A 39 -7.01 1.72 -2.26
N THR A 40 -6.59 0.78 -3.10
CA THR A 40 -7.07 -0.60 -3.04
C THR A 40 -6.24 -1.39 -2.05
N GLU A 41 -6.77 -2.49 -1.55
CA GLU A 41 -6.07 -3.34 -0.59
C GLU A 41 -4.68 -3.77 -1.10
N SER A 42 -4.59 -4.19 -2.35
CA SER A 42 -3.33 -4.62 -2.97
C SER A 42 -2.25 -3.54 -3.05
N LEU A 43 -2.64 -2.24 -3.02
CA LEU A 43 -1.69 -1.15 -2.97
C LEU A 43 -1.04 -1.00 -1.58
N LEU A 44 -1.61 -1.62 -0.55
CA LEU A 44 -1.08 -1.63 0.81
C LEU A 44 -0.09 -2.77 1.07
N TYR A 45 0.12 -3.67 0.11
CA TYR A 45 0.99 -4.84 0.28
C TYR A 45 2.48 -4.43 0.21
N PRO A 46 3.24 -4.53 1.32
CA PRO A 46 4.66 -4.20 1.34
C PRO A 46 5.44 -4.98 0.28
N PHE A 47 6.44 -4.35 -0.31
CA PHE A 47 7.29 -4.85 -1.40
C PHE A 47 6.56 -5.10 -2.73
N LEU A 48 5.26 -5.40 -2.71
CA LEU A 48 4.44 -5.75 -3.88
C LEU A 48 3.50 -4.61 -4.30
N GLY A 49 3.10 -3.77 -3.36
CA GLY A 49 2.15 -2.69 -3.58
C GLY A 49 2.67 -1.54 -4.42
N GLY A 50 1.73 -0.78 -4.94
CA GLY A 50 1.96 0.36 -5.82
C GLY A 50 1.97 1.73 -5.13
N ASP A 51 1.98 2.79 -5.95
CA ASP A 51 1.80 4.17 -5.48
C ASP A 51 0.34 4.44 -5.14
N SER A 52 0.12 5.30 -4.16
CA SER A 52 -1.22 5.84 -3.92
C SER A 52 -1.69 6.65 -5.12
N VAL A 53 -2.95 6.50 -5.48
CA VAL A 53 -3.62 7.36 -6.46
C VAL A 53 -4.30 8.49 -5.70
N GLY A 54 -3.92 9.72 -5.96
CA GLY A 54 -4.48 10.88 -5.28
C GLY A 54 -3.69 12.15 -5.56
N THR A 55 -4.08 13.24 -4.90
CA THR A 55 -3.31 14.47 -4.94
C THR A 55 -2.11 14.32 -3.99
N PRO A 56 -0.87 14.36 -4.50
CA PRO A 56 0.28 14.30 -3.61
C PRO A 56 0.25 15.49 -2.65
N ALA A 57 0.50 15.22 -1.37
CA ALA A 57 0.78 16.32 -0.44
C ALA A 57 1.97 17.11 -0.99
N PRO A 58 1.98 18.45 -0.87
CA PRO A 58 3.05 19.28 -1.42
C PRO A 58 4.43 18.75 -0.99
N GLY A 59 5.19 18.24 -1.96
CA GLY A 59 6.57 17.81 -1.78
C GLY A 59 6.88 16.33 -1.64
N ARG A 60 5.90 15.40 -1.51
CA ARG A 60 6.18 13.95 -1.45
C ARG A 60 5.00 13.10 -1.91
N MET A 61 5.20 12.30 -2.95
CA MET A 61 4.38 11.11 -3.19
C MET A 61 4.81 10.04 -2.19
N LEU A 62 3.94 9.74 -1.23
CA LEU A 62 4.16 8.62 -0.32
C LEU A 62 3.65 7.33 -0.98
N PRO A 63 4.44 6.26 -0.99
CA PRO A 63 3.92 4.95 -1.34
C PRO A 63 2.71 4.61 -0.45
N SER A 64 1.66 4.04 -1.05
CA SER A 64 0.47 3.63 -0.31
C SER A 64 0.76 2.67 0.84
N ILE A 65 1.81 1.85 0.70
CA ILE A 65 2.29 0.94 1.75
C ILE A 65 2.67 1.66 3.06
N ASN A 66 3.01 2.95 3.01
CA ASN A 66 3.29 3.73 4.22
C ASN A 66 2.03 4.26 4.92
N LEU A 67 0.84 3.96 4.40
CA LEU A 67 -0.44 4.34 5.01
C LEU A 67 -0.92 3.35 6.08
N ILE A 68 -0.19 2.25 6.28
CA ILE A 68 -0.48 1.24 7.30
C ILE A 68 0.63 1.16 8.36
N LEU A 69 0.30 0.57 9.49
CA LEU A 69 1.26 0.22 10.54
C LEU A 69 2.12 -0.99 10.09
N PRO A 70 3.37 -1.13 10.54
CA PRO A 70 4.11 -0.30 11.50
C PRO A 70 4.95 0.81 10.84
N TYR A 71 4.63 1.22 9.62
CA TYR A 71 5.46 2.13 8.84
C TYR A 71 5.32 3.58 9.29
N TYR A 72 6.30 4.37 8.92
CA TYR A 72 6.48 5.72 9.41
C TYR A 72 5.69 6.72 8.56
N TYR A 73 4.45 7.05 8.99
CA TYR A 73 3.78 8.33 8.67
C TYR A 73 2.45 8.43 9.43
N PRO A 74 2.47 8.78 10.72
CA PRO A 74 1.27 8.75 11.58
C PRO A 74 0.14 9.70 11.16
N ARG A 75 0.38 10.63 10.25
CA ARG A 75 -0.63 11.62 9.84
C ARG A 75 -1.52 11.18 8.67
N HIS A 76 -1.25 10.04 8.07
CA HIS A 76 -1.88 9.60 6.81
C HIS A 76 -2.38 8.15 6.84
N TYR A 77 -2.72 7.62 8.00
CA TYR A 77 -3.24 6.26 8.09
C TYR A 77 -4.61 6.11 7.42
N VAL A 78 -4.78 4.99 6.75
CA VAL A 78 -6.07 4.55 6.24
C VAL A 78 -6.80 3.86 7.39
N GLY A 79 -7.75 4.55 8.00
CA GLY A 79 -8.56 4.01 9.09
C GLY A 79 -9.21 5.11 9.90
N THR A 80 -10.37 4.80 10.48
CA THR A 80 -11.16 5.74 11.29
C THR A 80 -10.91 5.59 12.78
N THR A 81 -10.40 4.43 13.21
CA THR A 81 -10.10 4.11 14.62
C THR A 81 -8.78 3.36 14.73
N ASP A 82 -8.21 3.35 15.93
CA ASP A 82 -6.98 2.62 16.24
C ASP A 82 -7.13 1.11 15.98
N ALA A 83 -8.30 0.55 16.26
CA ALA A 83 -8.60 -0.85 15.97
C ALA A 83 -8.65 -1.10 14.46
N ALA A 84 -9.40 -0.27 13.72
CA ALA A 84 -9.56 -0.43 12.27
C ALA A 84 -8.22 -0.34 11.51
N ILE A 85 -7.34 0.60 11.86
CA ILE A 85 -6.02 0.69 11.22
C ILE A 85 -5.13 -0.50 11.58
N ARG A 86 -5.22 -1.02 12.82
CA ARG A 86 -4.45 -2.20 13.23
C ARG A 86 -4.91 -3.45 12.48
N ASP A 87 -6.22 -3.67 12.38
CA ASP A 87 -6.81 -4.82 11.69
C ASP A 87 -6.48 -4.78 10.19
N LEU A 88 -6.66 -3.63 9.55
CA LEU A 88 -6.27 -3.43 8.15
C LEU A 88 -4.78 -3.68 7.92
N SER A 89 -3.93 -3.15 8.82
CA SER A 89 -2.48 -3.33 8.72
C SER A 89 -2.09 -4.80 8.85
N ARG A 90 -2.67 -5.51 9.81
CA ARG A 90 -2.44 -6.94 10.02
C ARG A 90 -2.85 -7.73 8.78
N THR A 91 -4.06 -7.51 8.30
CA THR A 91 -4.58 -8.19 7.10
C THR A 91 -3.67 -7.95 5.89
N ALA A 92 -3.24 -6.71 5.64
CA ALA A 92 -2.35 -6.40 4.53
C ALA A 92 -0.98 -7.09 4.65
N LEU A 93 -0.40 -7.11 5.86
CA LEU A 93 0.88 -7.79 6.12
C LEU A 93 0.76 -9.32 5.97
N GLU A 94 -0.27 -9.93 6.53
CA GLU A 94 -0.50 -11.39 6.47
C GLU A 94 -0.79 -11.86 5.03
N ASN A 95 -1.61 -11.12 4.27
CA ASN A 95 -1.87 -11.41 2.86
C ASN A 95 -0.58 -11.29 2.04
N THR A 96 0.21 -10.24 2.28
CA THR A 96 1.51 -10.08 1.62
C THR A 96 2.45 -11.22 1.96
N LEU A 97 2.51 -11.63 3.21
CA LEU A 97 3.38 -12.73 3.67
C LEU A 97 3.01 -14.04 2.96
N SER A 98 1.72 -14.33 2.84
CA SER A 98 1.24 -15.51 2.11
C SER A 98 1.69 -15.50 0.64
N ILE A 99 1.61 -14.35 -0.03
CA ILE A 99 2.07 -14.20 -1.43
C ILE A 99 3.60 -14.37 -1.52
N LEU A 100 4.34 -13.76 -0.59
CA LEU A 100 5.81 -13.87 -0.57
C LEU A 100 6.28 -15.31 -0.36
N HIS A 101 5.67 -16.05 0.57
CA HIS A 101 6.00 -17.46 0.76
C HIS A 101 5.74 -18.29 -0.50
N ALA A 102 4.63 -18.07 -1.20
CA ALA A 102 4.35 -18.75 -2.46
C ALA A 102 5.37 -18.40 -3.56
N LEU A 103 5.77 -17.14 -3.66
CA LEU A 103 6.81 -16.69 -4.60
C LEU A 103 8.18 -17.27 -4.27
N GLU A 104 8.56 -17.28 -2.99
CA GLU A 104 9.83 -17.82 -2.53
C GLU A 104 9.91 -19.33 -2.77
N GLN A 105 8.82 -20.06 -2.52
CA GLN A 105 8.73 -21.49 -2.83
C GLN A 105 8.89 -21.74 -4.34
N ALA A 106 8.11 -21.05 -5.18
CA ALA A 106 8.20 -21.21 -6.63
C ALA A 106 9.59 -20.87 -7.17
N HIS A 107 10.21 -19.81 -6.62
CA HIS A 107 11.59 -19.44 -7.00
C HIS A 107 12.60 -20.51 -6.59
N GLN A 108 12.48 -21.06 -5.38
CA GLN A 108 13.36 -22.12 -4.88
C GLN A 108 13.24 -23.39 -5.74
N GLU A 109 12.03 -23.77 -6.11
CA GLU A 109 11.77 -24.91 -6.98
C GLU A 109 12.38 -24.73 -8.38
N GLN A 110 12.30 -23.53 -8.93
CA GLN A 110 12.79 -23.24 -10.28
C GLN A 110 14.31 -23.00 -10.35
N PHE A 111 14.88 -22.28 -9.38
CA PHE A 111 16.25 -21.77 -9.45
C PHE A 111 17.18 -22.38 -8.40
N SER A 112 16.67 -23.18 -7.46
CA SER A 112 17.42 -23.77 -6.34
C SER A 112 18.19 -22.73 -5.49
N THR A 113 17.68 -21.49 -5.44
CA THR A 113 18.26 -20.36 -4.71
C THR A 113 17.18 -19.58 -3.97
N ALA A 114 17.54 -18.94 -2.87
CA ALA A 114 16.60 -18.12 -2.12
C ALA A 114 16.20 -16.85 -2.89
N LEU A 115 14.91 -16.50 -2.85
CA LEU A 115 14.40 -15.23 -3.32
C LEU A 115 14.62 -14.17 -2.24
N THR A 116 15.72 -13.47 -2.32
CA THR A 116 16.03 -12.37 -1.39
C THR A 116 15.25 -11.10 -1.75
N LEU A 117 15.12 -10.19 -0.79
CA LEU A 117 14.48 -8.90 -1.02
C LEU A 117 15.17 -8.09 -2.14
N ARG A 118 16.49 -8.23 -2.29
CA ARG A 118 17.25 -7.66 -3.41
C ARG A 118 16.78 -8.22 -4.75
N ARG A 119 16.70 -9.55 -4.88
CA ARG A 119 16.26 -10.21 -6.13
C ARG A 119 14.82 -9.90 -6.47
N LEU A 120 13.94 -9.87 -5.47
CA LEU A 120 12.56 -9.43 -5.66
C LEU A 120 12.52 -8.00 -6.20
N GLY A 121 13.38 -7.13 -5.69
CA GLY A 121 13.53 -5.76 -6.15
C GLY A 121 14.04 -5.62 -7.57
N GLU A 122 14.88 -6.53 -8.05
CA GLU A 122 15.35 -6.56 -9.43
C GLU A 122 14.28 -7.04 -10.40
N ALA A 123 13.39 -7.96 -9.94
CA ALA A 123 12.30 -8.50 -10.74
C ALA A 123 11.11 -7.53 -10.87
N LEU A 124 10.85 -6.73 -9.85
CA LEU A 124 9.78 -5.75 -9.85
C LEU A 124 10.30 -4.41 -10.37
N TYR A 125 9.57 -3.81 -11.32
CA TYR A 125 9.96 -2.56 -11.96
C TYR A 125 10.23 -1.41 -10.97
N ARG A 126 9.62 -1.43 -9.80
CA ARG A 126 9.90 -0.53 -8.67
C ARG A 126 9.63 -1.25 -7.37
N PRO A 127 10.64 -1.83 -6.73
CA PRO A 127 10.47 -2.41 -5.40
C PRO A 127 10.14 -1.29 -4.42
N ARG A 128 9.04 -1.46 -3.72
CA ARG A 128 8.60 -0.45 -2.78
C ARG A 128 8.90 -0.90 -1.38
N LEU A 129 10.00 -0.40 -0.89
CA LEU A 129 10.38 -0.58 0.49
C LEU A 129 9.58 0.41 1.34
N PRO A 130 8.79 -0.08 2.30
CA PRO A 130 8.15 0.80 3.27
C PRO A 130 9.18 1.59 4.09
N ASP A 131 8.83 2.79 4.52
CA ASP A 131 9.67 3.58 5.39
C ASP A 131 9.51 3.12 6.85
N ARG A 132 10.54 2.49 7.38
CA ARG A 132 10.62 2.03 8.79
C ARG A 132 11.15 3.10 9.75
N GLY A 133 11.50 4.29 9.25
CA GLY A 133 12.18 5.34 9.99
C GLY A 133 13.70 5.35 9.78
N ARG A 134 14.36 6.36 10.33
CA ARG A 134 15.77 6.69 10.00
C ARG A 134 16.78 5.61 10.37
N SER A 135 16.53 4.86 11.44
CA SER A 135 17.49 3.90 12.00
C SER A 135 17.22 2.43 11.61
N LEU A 136 16.10 2.16 10.96
CA LEU A 136 15.65 0.80 10.68
C LEU A 136 15.59 0.55 9.18
N ARG A 137 16.62 -0.07 8.64
CA ARG A 137 16.68 -0.46 7.23
C ARG A 137 16.42 -1.95 7.08
N TYR A 138 15.91 -2.33 5.92
CA TYR A 138 15.81 -3.74 5.54
C TYR A 138 17.17 -4.29 5.16
N ASP A 139 17.45 -5.51 5.60
CA ASP A 139 18.56 -6.29 5.06
C ASP A 139 18.11 -6.91 3.73
N LEU A 140 18.65 -6.40 2.63
CA LEU A 140 18.29 -6.84 1.28
C LEU A 140 18.81 -8.25 0.95
N SER A 141 19.64 -8.83 1.79
CA SER A 141 20.16 -10.20 1.61
C SER A 141 19.22 -11.27 2.18
N LEU A 142 18.26 -10.88 3.00
CA LEU A 142 17.27 -11.78 3.58
C LEU A 142 16.10 -12.04 2.61
N PRO A 143 15.38 -13.17 2.79
CA PRO A 143 14.09 -13.37 2.14
C PRO A 143 13.12 -12.22 2.46
N ALA A 144 12.26 -11.87 1.50
CA ALA A 144 11.29 -10.80 1.70
C ALA A 144 10.27 -11.16 2.79
N SER A 145 9.89 -12.45 2.90
CA SER A 145 9.04 -12.97 3.98
C SER A 145 9.64 -12.71 5.36
N ALA A 146 10.91 -13.01 5.57
CA ALA A 146 11.60 -12.78 6.85
C ALA A 146 11.61 -11.29 7.25
N CYS A 147 11.77 -10.40 6.27
CA CYS A 147 11.67 -8.96 6.51
C CYS A 147 10.27 -8.54 6.94
N LEU A 148 9.25 -9.16 6.37
CA LEU A 148 7.85 -8.85 6.67
C LEU A 148 7.38 -9.45 8.00
N GLU A 149 7.89 -10.62 8.37
CA GLU A 149 7.68 -11.22 9.70
C GLU A 149 8.18 -10.30 10.82
N ASP A 150 9.35 -9.67 10.64
CA ASP A 150 9.85 -8.65 11.56
C ASP A 150 8.89 -7.44 11.65
N ASP A 151 8.30 -7.01 10.53
CA ASP A 151 7.29 -5.94 10.52
C ASP A 151 6.00 -6.34 11.25
N LEU A 152 5.56 -7.60 11.14
CA LEU A 152 4.43 -8.12 11.93
C LEU A 152 4.72 -8.10 13.43
N LEU A 153 5.91 -8.55 13.84
CA LEU A 153 6.33 -8.47 15.24
C LEU A 153 6.39 -7.02 15.75
N ARG A 154 6.76 -6.08 14.90
CA ARG A 154 6.75 -4.65 15.23
C ARG A 154 5.34 -4.11 15.38
N LEU A 155 4.41 -4.52 14.49
CA LEU A 155 3.00 -4.16 14.61
C LEU A 155 2.43 -4.57 15.98
N ASP A 156 2.77 -5.74 16.47
CA ASP A 156 2.30 -6.25 17.77
C ASP A 156 2.81 -5.42 18.95
N ARG A 157 4.00 -4.84 18.83
CA ARG A 157 4.61 -4.00 19.87
C ARG A 157 4.09 -2.56 19.91
N ILE A 158 3.40 -2.11 18.85
CA ILE A 158 2.87 -0.74 18.80
C ILE A 158 1.76 -0.58 19.83
N ARG A 159 1.92 0.39 20.72
CA ARG A 159 0.89 0.83 21.65
C ARG A 159 0.23 2.10 21.11
N MET A 160 -1.08 2.04 20.91
CA MET A 160 -1.87 3.19 20.49
C MET A 160 -2.40 3.91 21.72
N ARG A 161 -2.15 5.21 21.84
CA ARG A 161 -2.69 6.06 22.91
C ARG A 161 -3.42 7.23 22.26
N GLY A 162 -4.77 7.20 22.29
CA GLY A 162 -5.61 8.35 21.95
C GLY A 162 -5.26 9.06 20.66
N GLY A 163 -5.05 8.32 19.57
CA GLY A 163 -4.75 8.88 18.24
C GLY A 163 -3.30 9.25 17.97
N MET A 164 -2.38 9.03 18.92
CA MET A 164 -0.94 9.16 18.68
C MET A 164 -0.25 7.81 18.77
N ILE A 165 0.55 7.50 17.76
CA ILE A 165 1.39 6.30 17.74
C ILE A 165 2.71 6.64 18.42
N HIS A 166 2.98 5.98 19.53
CA HIS A 166 4.29 5.98 20.15
C HIS A 166 5.01 4.72 19.70
N GLY A 167 5.97 4.87 18.77
CA GLY A 167 6.93 3.80 18.47
C GLY A 167 7.85 3.58 19.64
N ALA A 168 8.10 2.34 19.96
CA ALA A 168 9.16 1.94 20.89
C ALA A 168 10.50 1.92 20.16
#